data_50553eac4749599e89109f31f72fecc9
#
_entry.id   50553eac4749599e89109f31f72fecc9
#
_cell.length_a   1.000
_cell.length_b   1.000
_cell.length_c   1.000
_cell.angle_alpha   90.00
_cell.angle_beta   90.00
_cell.angle_gamma   90.00
#
_symmetry.space_group_name_H-M   'P 1'
#
loop_
_entity.id
_entity.type
_entity.pdbx_description
1 polymer ?
#
loop_
_entity_poly.entity_id
_entity_poly.type
_entity_poly.pdbx_seq_one_letter_code
_entity_poly.pdbx_strand_id
1 'polypeptide(L)'
;MIRARHRSFYIRFFNFYTKWMLKRYFREIRFRGDMAEKGLPVLMIGNHFSWWDGFIANYLNLSLLHRRIHVMMLEDQLKDRKFLNYAGAFSISKGNRSVKESLNYTAGLLKIPENLVVIYPQGRFQSLYERPVKFEKGISFIAKESGCNYQFIFYAAFPDYFEHARPVLTIHFREVMPELALGPVELESEYNRFMEESISFQKPE
;
A
#
# COMPACT_ATOMS: atom_id res chain seq x y z
N MET A 1 20.14 2.30 4.44
CA MET A 1 18.81 2.49 3.81
C MET A 1 18.95 3.12 2.42
N ILE A 2 18.16 2.67 1.44
CA ILE A 2 18.07 3.25 0.09
C ILE A 2 16.85 4.17 0.05
N ARG A 3 17.06 5.47 -0.16
CA ARG A 3 15.98 6.47 -0.23
C ARG A 3 15.32 6.47 -1.60
N ALA A 4 14.02 6.77 -1.68
CA ALA A 4 13.28 6.88 -2.93
C ALA A 4 13.88 7.97 -3.85
N ARG A 5 13.91 7.67 -5.13
CA ARG A 5 14.24 8.60 -6.20
C ARG A 5 13.06 8.63 -7.17
N HIS A 6 12.76 9.80 -7.70
CA HIS A 6 11.68 9.95 -8.67
C HIS A 6 12.27 10.52 -9.97
N ARG A 7 12.38 9.67 -11.01
CA ARG A 7 12.80 10.09 -12.35
C ARG A 7 11.59 10.04 -13.27
N SER A 8 11.28 11.13 -13.93
CA SER A 8 10.08 11.30 -14.76
C SER A 8 9.91 10.20 -15.83
N PHE A 9 10.99 9.71 -16.41
CA PHE A 9 10.94 8.60 -17.37
C PHE A 9 10.39 7.32 -16.71
N TYR A 10 10.97 6.91 -15.56
CA TYR A 10 10.55 5.69 -14.86
C TYR A 10 9.11 5.82 -14.33
N ILE A 11 8.74 6.99 -13.79
CA ILE A 11 7.37 7.22 -13.32
C ILE A 11 6.38 7.07 -14.46
N ARG A 12 6.62 7.73 -15.62
CA ARG A 12 5.74 7.62 -16.80
C ARG A 12 5.67 6.20 -17.33
N PHE A 13 6.83 5.52 -17.42
CA PHE A 13 6.89 4.12 -17.83
C PHE A 13 6.05 3.22 -16.91
N PHE A 14 6.27 3.31 -15.58
CA PHE A 14 5.53 2.48 -14.63
C PHE A 14 4.04 2.81 -14.58
N ASN A 15 3.64 4.06 -14.74
CA ASN A 15 2.24 4.45 -14.81
C ASN A 15 1.55 3.85 -16.05
N PHE A 16 2.21 3.90 -17.19
CA PHE A 16 1.72 3.24 -18.41
C PHE A 16 1.69 1.72 -18.24
N TYR A 17 2.78 1.13 -17.77
CA TYR A 17 2.94 -0.31 -17.61
C TYR A 17 1.92 -0.86 -16.59
N THR A 18 1.68 -0.18 -15.47
CA THR A 18 0.63 -0.51 -14.50
C THR A 18 -0.75 -0.61 -15.18
N LYS A 19 -1.14 0.43 -15.90
CA LYS A 19 -2.44 0.46 -16.60
C LYS A 19 -2.56 -0.64 -17.64
N TRP A 20 -1.50 -0.87 -18.41
CA TRP A 20 -1.47 -1.90 -19.45
C TRP A 20 -1.56 -3.30 -18.85
N MET A 21 -0.72 -3.60 -17.84
CA MET A 21 -0.68 -4.90 -17.16
C MET A 21 -2.02 -5.24 -16.53
N LEU A 22 -2.56 -4.34 -15.74
CA LEU A 22 -3.83 -4.59 -15.05
C LEU A 22 -4.98 -4.82 -16.06
N LYS A 23 -5.08 -4.03 -17.11
CA LYS A 23 -6.07 -4.23 -18.19
C LYS A 23 -5.87 -5.54 -18.96
N ARG A 24 -4.61 -6.01 -19.08
CA ARG A 24 -4.29 -7.25 -19.83
C ARG A 24 -4.65 -8.50 -19.03
N TYR A 25 -4.41 -8.49 -17.72
CA TYR A 25 -4.54 -9.68 -16.88
C TYR A 25 -5.83 -9.75 -16.10
N PHE A 26 -6.45 -8.63 -15.79
CA PHE A 26 -7.77 -8.59 -15.16
C PHE A 26 -8.85 -8.31 -16.20
N ARG A 27 -10.02 -8.96 -16.03
CA ARG A 27 -11.19 -8.70 -16.86
C ARG A 27 -11.75 -7.31 -16.56
N GLU A 28 -11.84 -7.00 -15.27
CA GLU A 28 -12.43 -5.79 -14.73
C GLU A 28 -11.69 -5.40 -13.45
N ILE A 29 -11.68 -4.11 -13.13
CA ILE A 29 -11.15 -3.59 -11.87
C ILE A 29 -12.26 -2.77 -11.25
N ARG A 30 -12.70 -3.20 -10.06
CA ARG A 30 -13.77 -2.56 -9.29
C ARG A 30 -13.18 -1.83 -8.10
N PHE A 31 -13.66 -0.63 -7.86
CA PHE A 31 -13.36 0.14 -6.65
C PHE A 31 -14.56 0.11 -5.72
N ARG A 32 -14.35 -0.25 -4.46
CA ARG A 32 -15.39 -0.25 -3.42
C ARG A 32 -14.88 0.49 -2.19
N GLY A 33 -15.47 1.61 -1.88
CA GLY A 33 -15.12 2.47 -0.76
C GLY A 33 -15.35 3.94 -1.09
N ASP A 34 -15.18 4.76 -0.08
CA ASP A 34 -15.28 6.20 -0.18
C ASP A 34 -14.11 6.87 0.53
N MET A 35 -13.62 7.96 -0.04
CA MET A 35 -12.61 8.82 0.54
C MET A 35 -12.72 10.24 -0.02
N ALA A 36 -12.50 11.23 0.83
CA ALA A 36 -12.45 12.62 0.43
C ALA A 36 -11.00 13.08 0.22
N GLU A 37 -10.75 13.95 -0.74
CA GLU A 37 -9.46 14.63 -0.90
C GLU A 37 -9.32 15.69 0.20
N LYS A 38 -8.28 15.57 1.04
CA LYS A 38 -8.04 16.45 2.20
C LYS A 38 -6.82 17.35 2.08
N GLY A 39 -6.07 17.25 0.99
CA GLY A 39 -4.83 18.01 0.84
C GLY A 39 -3.70 17.59 1.79
N LEU A 40 -3.86 16.50 2.53
CA LEU A 40 -2.88 15.94 3.45
C LEU A 40 -2.02 14.86 2.77
N PRO A 41 -0.79 14.58 3.27
CA PRO A 41 -0.07 13.40 2.83
C PRO A 41 -0.87 12.14 3.15
N VAL A 42 -0.64 11.07 2.41
CA VAL A 42 -1.40 9.83 2.56
C VAL A 42 -0.50 8.71 3.08
N LEU A 43 -0.90 8.05 4.15
CA LEU A 43 -0.40 6.72 4.52
C LEU A 43 -1.43 5.68 4.07
N MET A 44 -0.99 4.71 3.29
CA MET A 44 -1.85 3.64 2.81
C MET A 44 -1.26 2.29 3.20
N ILE A 45 -2.05 1.45 3.86
CA ILE A 45 -1.68 0.07 4.16
C ILE A 45 -2.59 -0.90 3.43
N GLY A 46 -2.01 -2.02 2.98
CA GLY A 46 -2.73 -3.02 2.19
C GLY A 46 -2.32 -4.46 2.49
N ASN A 47 -3.11 -5.40 2.01
CA ASN A 47 -2.78 -6.82 2.05
C ASN A 47 -1.64 -7.14 1.06
N HIS A 48 -0.68 -7.96 1.53
CA HIS A 48 0.50 -8.34 0.77
C HIS A 48 0.40 -9.79 0.35
N PHE A 49 -0.16 -10.04 -0.82
CA PHE A 49 -0.47 -11.41 -1.27
C PHE A 49 0.23 -11.80 -2.57
N SER A 50 0.74 -10.83 -3.33
CA SER A 50 1.26 -11.15 -4.65
C SER A 50 2.25 -10.12 -5.20
N TRP A 51 2.88 -10.50 -6.30
CA TRP A 51 3.68 -9.59 -7.12
C TRP A 51 2.88 -8.37 -7.64
N TRP A 52 1.54 -8.48 -7.72
CA TRP A 52 0.65 -7.43 -8.21
C TRP A 52 0.51 -6.23 -7.27
N ASP A 53 0.83 -6.38 -6.00
CA ASP A 53 0.45 -5.42 -4.95
C ASP A 53 0.97 -4.01 -5.22
N GLY A 54 2.22 -3.88 -5.68
CA GLY A 54 2.78 -2.57 -6.04
C GLY A 54 2.07 -1.92 -7.24
N PHE A 55 1.62 -2.73 -8.22
CA PHE A 55 0.84 -2.23 -9.36
C PHE A 55 -0.59 -1.87 -8.95
N ILE A 56 -1.20 -2.64 -8.07
CA ILE A 56 -2.53 -2.37 -7.54
C ILE A 56 -2.53 -1.06 -6.76
N ALA A 57 -1.56 -0.88 -5.85
CA ALA A 57 -1.41 0.36 -5.10
C ALA A 57 -1.18 1.57 -6.02
N ASN A 58 -0.32 1.42 -7.04
CA ASN A 58 -0.10 2.48 -8.03
C ASN A 58 -1.35 2.76 -8.88
N TYR A 59 -2.14 1.74 -9.22
CA TYR A 59 -3.36 1.92 -9.99
C TYR A 59 -4.43 2.67 -9.18
N LEU A 60 -4.59 2.34 -7.89
CA LEU A 60 -5.47 3.08 -6.98
C LEU A 60 -5.02 4.55 -6.87
N ASN A 61 -3.70 4.78 -6.72
CA ASN A 61 -3.14 6.13 -6.73
C ASN A 61 -3.43 6.90 -8.03
N LEU A 62 -3.23 6.25 -9.19
CA LEU A 62 -3.46 6.88 -10.50
C LEU A 62 -4.94 7.15 -10.81
N SER A 63 -5.84 6.44 -10.14
CA SER A 63 -7.29 6.55 -10.35
C SER A 63 -7.96 7.53 -9.40
N LEU A 64 -7.47 7.63 -8.15
CA LEU A 64 -8.19 8.34 -7.09
C LEU A 64 -7.35 9.41 -6.36
N LEU A 65 -6.06 9.15 -6.09
CA LEU A 65 -5.25 9.99 -5.19
C LEU A 65 -4.33 10.98 -5.92
N HIS A 66 -3.77 10.58 -7.05
CA HIS A 66 -2.85 11.39 -7.88
C HIS A 66 -1.62 11.94 -7.14
N ARG A 67 -1.08 11.16 -6.18
CA ARG A 67 0.02 11.55 -5.30
C ARG A 67 1.37 11.04 -5.81
N ARG A 68 2.46 11.59 -5.30
CA ARG A 68 3.80 11.05 -5.45
C ARG A 68 3.93 9.79 -4.61
N ILE A 69 3.91 8.63 -5.27
CA ILE A 69 3.93 7.33 -4.58
C ILE A 69 5.32 6.97 -4.06
N HIS A 70 5.37 6.48 -2.83
CA HIS A 70 6.54 5.90 -2.16
C HIS A 70 6.17 4.52 -1.64
N VAL A 71 6.88 3.46 -2.05
CA VAL A 71 6.58 2.08 -1.63
C VAL A 71 7.73 1.54 -0.78
N MET A 72 7.42 1.11 0.44
CA MET A 72 8.40 0.49 1.32
C MET A 72 8.66 -0.96 0.88
N MET A 73 9.93 -1.33 0.71
CA MET A 73 10.38 -2.66 0.30
C MET A 73 11.55 -3.15 1.17
N LEU A 74 11.76 -4.46 1.26
CA LEU A 74 12.98 -5.00 1.85
C LEU A 74 14.21 -4.57 1.04
N GLU A 75 15.29 -4.20 1.74
CA GLU A 75 16.50 -3.65 1.10
C GLU A 75 17.13 -4.59 0.08
N ASP A 76 17.19 -5.89 0.39
CA ASP A 76 17.75 -6.86 -0.54
C ASP A 76 16.93 -6.97 -1.81
N GLN A 77 15.59 -6.99 -1.70
CA GLN A 77 14.70 -6.98 -2.87
C GLN A 77 14.86 -5.71 -3.71
N LEU A 78 15.08 -4.56 -3.08
CA LEU A 78 15.27 -3.30 -3.80
C LEU A 78 16.64 -3.22 -4.47
N LYS A 79 17.70 -3.82 -3.88
CA LYS A 79 19.03 -3.94 -4.50
C LYS A 79 18.98 -4.72 -5.81
N ASP A 80 18.19 -5.80 -5.85
CA ASP A 80 18.00 -6.63 -7.05
C ASP A 80 17.15 -5.94 -8.12
N ARG A 81 16.30 -4.99 -7.70
CA ARG A 81 15.35 -4.28 -8.57
C ARG A 81 15.55 -2.76 -8.50
N LYS A 82 16.78 -2.30 -8.69
CA LYS A 82 17.17 -0.86 -8.56
C LYS A 82 16.31 0.10 -9.37
N PHE A 83 15.72 -0.34 -10.47
CA PHE A 83 14.83 0.47 -11.28
C PHE A 83 13.56 0.91 -10.53
N LEU A 84 13.06 0.12 -9.56
CA LEU A 84 11.91 0.49 -8.73
C LEU A 84 12.23 1.70 -7.83
N ASN A 85 13.47 1.89 -7.44
CA ASN A 85 13.89 3.06 -6.68
C ASN A 85 13.62 4.37 -7.44
N TYR A 86 13.80 4.36 -8.78
CA TYR A 86 13.51 5.51 -9.64
C TYR A 86 12.01 5.75 -9.86
N ALA A 87 11.17 4.79 -9.48
CA ALA A 87 9.72 4.91 -9.49
C ALA A 87 9.12 5.23 -8.10
N GLY A 88 9.97 5.40 -7.08
CA GLY A 88 9.54 5.79 -5.74
C GLY A 88 9.68 4.71 -4.66
N ALA A 89 10.21 3.53 -4.97
CA ALA A 89 10.48 2.54 -3.93
C ALA A 89 11.66 2.97 -3.04
N PHE A 90 11.55 2.70 -1.73
CA PHE A 90 12.60 2.91 -0.74
C PHE A 90 12.73 1.69 0.17
N SER A 91 13.89 1.56 0.83
CA SER A 91 14.17 0.32 1.56
C SER A 91 13.95 0.42 3.06
N ILE A 92 13.53 -0.73 3.62
CA ILE A 92 13.69 -1.07 5.04
C ILE A 92 14.64 -2.25 5.16
N SER A 93 15.60 -2.18 6.09
CA SER A 93 16.57 -3.27 6.31
C SER A 93 16.28 -3.95 7.64
N LYS A 94 16.63 -5.23 7.72
CA LYS A 94 16.63 -5.97 8.98
C LYS A 94 17.76 -5.47 9.88
N GLY A 95 17.46 -5.14 11.13
CA GLY A 95 18.41 -4.65 12.13
C GLY A 95 17.98 -3.33 12.77
N ASN A 96 18.09 -3.24 14.10
CA ASN A 96 17.44 -2.18 14.89
C ASN A 96 17.75 -0.73 14.45
N ARG A 97 19.03 -0.43 14.16
CA ARG A 97 19.42 0.94 13.75
C ARG A 97 18.90 1.30 12.36
N SER A 98 18.98 0.38 11.43
CA SER A 98 18.59 0.57 10.05
C SER A 98 17.06 0.63 9.88
N VAL A 99 16.32 -0.15 10.67
CA VAL A 99 14.85 -0.07 10.74
C VAL A 99 14.43 1.31 11.20
N LYS A 100 15.01 1.83 12.29
CA LYS A 100 14.67 3.16 12.81
C LYS A 100 14.92 4.27 11.79
N GLU A 101 16.03 4.19 11.03
CA GLU A 101 16.30 5.15 9.95
C GLU A 101 15.19 5.12 8.88
N SER A 102 14.75 3.94 8.48
CA SER A 102 13.68 3.78 7.48
C SER A 102 12.33 4.30 7.99
N LEU A 103 12.00 4.05 9.26
CA LEU A 103 10.76 4.53 9.87
C LEU A 103 10.77 6.06 10.02
N ASN A 104 11.89 6.66 10.43
CA ASN A 104 12.05 8.12 10.48
C ASN A 104 11.92 8.76 9.09
N TYR A 105 12.51 8.14 8.08
CA TYR A 105 12.37 8.59 6.70
C TYR A 105 10.90 8.56 6.25
N THR A 106 10.18 7.48 6.57
CA THR A 106 8.76 7.34 6.30
C THR A 106 7.92 8.43 6.97
N ALA A 107 8.17 8.69 8.26
CA ALA A 107 7.50 9.76 8.98
C ALA A 107 7.80 11.14 8.37
N GLY A 108 9.03 11.34 7.88
CA GLY A 108 9.41 12.56 7.14
C GLY A 108 8.66 12.71 5.81
N LEU A 109 8.40 11.62 5.08
CA LEU A 109 7.59 11.65 3.85
C LEU A 109 6.15 12.07 4.11
N LEU A 110 5.59 11.68 5.26
CA LEU A 110 4.23 12.03 5.70
C LEU A 110 4.09 13.47 6.23
N LYS A 111 5.11 14.31 6.06
CA LYS A 111 5.03 15.75 6.30
C LYS A 111 4.88 16.57 5.00
N ILE A 112 4.85 15.91 3.86
CA ILE A 112 4.79 16.52 2.54
C ILE A 112 3.45 16.15 1.90
N PRO A 113 2.52 17.11 1.70
CA PRO A 113 1.16 16.85 1.25
C PRO A 113 1.05 16.04 -0.06
N GLU A 114 1.98 16.21 -0.98
CA GLU A 114 1.97 15.54 -2.28
C GLU A 114 2.33 14.05 -2.21
N ASN A 115 2.78 13.56 -1.05
CA ASN A 115 3.25 12.19 -0.92
C ASN A 115 2.13 11.22 -0.56
N LEU A 116 2.23 10.04 -1.15
CA LEU A 116 1.56 8.80 -0.74
C LEU A 116 2.63 7.80 -0.32
N VAL A 117 2.55 7.30 0.90
CA VAL A 117 3.40 6.20 1.38
C VAL A 117 2.59 4.93 1.47
N VAL A 118 3.06 3.87 0.81
CA VAL A 118 2.45 2.54 0.81
C VAL A 118 3.27 1.59 1.66
N ILE A 119 2.63 0.94 2.61
CA ILE A 119 3.23 -0.06 3.49
C ILE A 119 2.40 -1.33 3.49
N TYR A 120 3.06 -2.47 3.42
CA TYR A 120 2.48 -3.79 3.62
C TYR A 120 2.89 -4.29 5.01
N PRO A 121 2.02 -4.13 6.01
CA PRO A 121 2.41 -4.33 7.41
C PRO A 121 2.73 -5.77 7.77
N GLN A 122 2.36 -6.74 6.93
CA GLN A 122 2.70 -8.15 7.07
C GLN A 122 4.21 -8.43 6.93
N GLY A 123 4.98 -7.56 6.26
CA GLY A 123 6.42 -7.70 6.03
C GLY A 123 6.82 -8.91 5.16
N ARG A 124 5.85 -9.71 4.72
CA ARG A 124 6.01 -10.89 3.86
C ARG A 124 4.77 -11.11 3.02
N PHE A 125 4.89 -11.86 1.93
CA PHE A 125 3.72 -12.36 1.21
C PHE A 125 2.94 -13.34 2.08
N GLN A 126 1.62 -13.19 2.08
CA GLN A 126 0.68 -14.03 2.80
C GLN A 126 -0.47 -14.41 1.88
N SER A 127 -0.88 -15.68 1.90
CA SER A 127 -2.02 -16.14 1.11
C SER A 127 -3.28 -15.33 1.44
N LEU A 128 -4.11 -15.07 0.44
CA LEU A 128 -5.44 -14.46 0.64
C LEU A 128 -6.37 -15.29 1.53
N TYR A 129 -6.07 -16.59 1.69
CA TYR A 129 -6.82 -17.51 2.53
C TYR A 129 -6.28 -17.63 3.95
N GLU A 130 -5.09 -17.11 4.22
CA GLU A 130 -4.47 -17.13 5.56
C GLU A 130 -5.02 -15.96 6.41
N ARG A 131 -5.69 -16.29 7.52
CA ARG A 131 -6.30 -15.33 8.46
C ARG A 131 -5.96 -15.71 9.91
N PRO A 132 -5.89 -14.73 10.82
CA PRO A 132 -5.89 -13.29 10.60
C PRO A 132 -4.58 -12.80 9.99
N VAL A 133 -4.61 -11.59 9.42
CA VAL A 133 -3.41 -10.88 8.98
C VAL A 133 -2.64 -10.41 10.23
N LYS A 134 -1.35 -10.69 10.28
CA LYS A 134 -0.46 -10.26 11.36
C LYS A 134 0.44 -9.12 10.91
N PHE A 135 0.63 -8.12 11.78
CA PHE A 135 1.39 -6.94 11.50
C PHE A 135 2.78 -6.98 12.15
N GLU A 136 3.78 -6.59 11.39
CA GLU A 136 5.10 -6.25 11.92
C GLU A 136 5.04 -4.92 12.68
N LYS A 137 5.91 -4.77 13.68
CA LYS A 137 6.03 -3.54 14.44
C LYS A 137 6.62 -2.42 13.57
N GLY A 138 6.14 -1.19 13.75
CA GLY A 138 6.72 -0.01 13.08
C GLY A 138 5.72 1.07 12.71
N ILE A 139 4.47 0.72 12.41
CA ILE A 139 3.47 1.72 12.01
C ILE A 139 3.19 2.71 13.15
N SER A 140 3.11 2.23 14.40
CA SER A 140 2.92 3.10 15.57
C SER A 140 4.07 4.09 15.79
N PHE A 141 5.30 3.69 15.47
CA PHE A 141 6.43 4.61 15.48
C PHE A 141 6.27 5.70 14.40
N ILE A 142 5.89 5.32 13.17
CA ILE A 142 5.65 6.26 12.08
C ILE A 142 4.56 7.26 12.46
N ALA A 143 3.43 6.78 13.01
CA ALA A 143 2.32 7.61 13.45
C ALA A 143 2.76 8.64 14.50
N LYS A 144 3.50 8.21 15.52
CA LYS A 144 4.02 9.08 16.57
C LYS A 144 4.96 10.15 16.03
N GLU A 145 5.92 9.77 15.17
CA GLU A 145 6.92 10.70 14.63
C GLU A 145 6.35 11.66 13.57
N SER A 146 5.27 11.28 12.88
CA SER A 146 4.56 12.15 11.93
C SER A 146 3.52 13.05 12.59
N GLY A 147 3.19 12.82 13.87
CA GLY A 147 2.16 13.55 14.59
C GLY A 147 0.73 13.29 14.13
N CYS A 148 0.49 12.13 13.48
CA CYS A 148 -0.81 11.74 12.91
C CYS A 148 -1.43 12.77 11.94
N ASN A 149 -0.61 13.65 11.36
CA ASN A 149 -1.08 14.67 10.41
C ASN A 149 -1.02 14.16 8.96
N TYR A 150 -1.79 13.11 8.67
CA TYR A 150 -1.91 12.49 7.34
C TYR A 150 -3.29 11.85 7.18
N GLN A 151 -3.70 11.65 5.96
CA GLN A 151 -4.86 10.82 5.65
C GLN A 151 -4.46 9.35 5.71
N PHE A 152 -5.17 8.53 6.49
CA PHE A 152 -4.85 7.13 6.69
C PHE A 152 -5.86 6.24 5.97
N ILE A 153 -5.39 5.43 5.03
CA ILE A 153 -6.23 4.61 4.18
C ILE A 153 -5.86 3.13 4.34
N PHE A 154 -6.87 2.32 4.64
CA PHE A 154 -6.81 0.87 4.46
C PHE A 154 -7.21 0.54 3.02
N TYR A 155 -6.51 -0.39 2.40
CA TYR A 155 -7.04 -1.04 1.21
C TYR A 155 -6.86 -2.54 1.27
N ALA A 156 -7.72 -3.27 0.55
CA ALA A 156 -7.63 -4.71 0.37
C ALA A 156 -8.00 -5.05 -1.07
N ALA A 157 -7.18 -5.88 -1.71
CA ALA A 157 -7.38 -6.27 -3.08
C ALA A 157 -7.65 -7.78 -3.17
N PHE A 158 -8.70 -8.14 -3.91
CA PHE A 158 -9.16 -9.50 -4.09
C PHE A 158 -9.38 -9.79 -5.58
N PRO A 159 -8.59 -10.69 -6.17
CA PRO A 159 -8.83 -11.23 -7.50
C PRO A 159 -9.77 -12.45 -7.40
N ASP A 160 -10.93 -12.38 -8.03
CA ASP A 160 -11.88 -13.49 -8.12
C ASP A 160 -12.19 -13.83 -9.59
N TYR A 161 -12.16 -15.10 -9.92
CA TYR A 161 -12.44 -15.57 -11.29
C TYR A 161 -13.92 -15.63 -11.61
N PHE A 162 -14.75 -15.96 -10.59
CA PHE A 162 -16.17 -16.26 -10.78
C PHE A 162 -16.37 -17.21 -11.97
N GLU A 163 -17.14 -16.81 -12.98
CA GLU A 163 -17.39 -17.57 -14.22
C GLU A 163 -16.43 -17.23 -15.38
N HIS A 164 -15.36 -16.46 -15.11
CA HIS A 164 -14.50 -15.89 -16.15
C HIS A 164 -13.08 -16.48 -16.13
N ALA A 165 -12.47 -16.59 -17.31
CA ALA A 165 -11.08 -17.04 -17.46
C ALA A 165 -10.05 -16.02 -16.96
N ARG A 166 -10.41 -14.72 -16.93
CA ARG A 166 -9.61 -13.65 -16.31
C ARG A 166 -10.32 -13.16 -15.07
N PRO A 167 -9.60 -12.95 -13.94
CA PRO A 167 -10.24 -12.54 -12.70
C PRO A 167 -10.75 -11.10 -12.78
N VAL A 168 -11.78 -10.84 -12.00
CA VAL A 168 -12.19 -9.49 -11.60
C VAL A 168 -11.34 -9.11 -10.40
N LEU A 169 -10.73 -7.93 -10.41
CA LEU A 169 -9.98 -7.38 -9.28
C LEU A 169 -10.85 -6.38 -8.56
N THR A 170 -11.28 -6.72 -7.34
CA THR A 170 -11.98 -5.75 -6.48
C THR A 170 -11.01 -5.14 -5.49
N ILE A 171 -10.92 -3.82 -5.47
CA ILE A 171 -10.08 -3.05 -4.55
C ILE A 171 -11.01 -2.32 -3.60
N HIS A 172 -11.09 -2.83 -2.37
CA HIS A 172 -11.78 -2.16 -1.27
C HIS A 172 -10.84 -1.15 -0.64
N PHE A 173 -11.37 -0.01 -0.22
CA PHE A 173 -10.59 0.97 0.54
C PHE A 173 -11.49 1.72 1.52
N ARG A 174 -10.88 2.17 2.63
CA ARG A 174 -11.56 2.91 3.68
C ARG A 174 -10.59 3.88 4.32
N GLU A 175 -11.03 5.12 4.48
CA GLU A 175 -10.32 6.06 5.33
C GLU A 175 -10.60 5.76 6.81
N VAL A 176 -9.54 5.79 7.63
CA VAL A 176 -9.61 5.58 9.07
C VAL A 176 -8.89 6.72 9.81
N MET A 177 -9.17 6.87 11.09
CA MET A 177 -8.52 7.88 11.91
C MET A 177 -7.02 7.58 12.06
N PRO A 178 -6.12 8.56 11.80
CA PRO A 178 -4.67 8.36 11.90
C PRO A 178 -4.20 7.89 13.28
N GLU A 179 -4.90 8.29 14.35
CA GLU A 179 -4.61 7.92 15.75
C GLU A 179 -4.73 6.42 16.00
N LEU A 180 -5.51 5.70 15.19
CA LEU A 180 -5.59 4.23 15.23
C LEU A 180 -4.20 3.59 15.07
N ALA A 181 -3.31 4.21 14.29
CA ALA A 181 -1.96 3.72 14.08
C ALA A 181 -1.07 3.79 15.33
N LEU A 182 -1.45 4.51 16.37
CA LEU A 182 -0.74 4.57 17.67
C LEU A 182 -0.91 3.28 18.48
N GLY A 183 -2.05 2.59 18.32
CA GLY A 183 -2.37 1.32 18.98
C GLY A 183 -2.13 0.13 18.02
N PRO A 184 -0.98 -0.57 18.10
CA PRO A 184 -0.66 -1.62 17.14
C PRO A 184 -1.61 -2.83 17.18
N VAL A 185 -2.19 -3.15 18.34
CA VAL A 185 -3.15 -4.25 18.49
C VAL A 185 -4.51 -3.84 17.90
N GLU A 186 -4.95 -2.63 18.23
CA GLU A 186 -6.19 -2.05 17.73
C GLU A 186 -6.15 -1.88 16.21
N LEU A 187 -5.01 -1.43 15.68
CA LEU A 187 -4.78 -1.28 14.25
C LEU A 187 -4.88 -2.63 13.51
N GLU A 188 -4.22 -3.67 14.03
CA GLU A 188 -4.26 -5.02 13.45
C GLU A 188 -5.70 -5.57 13.49
N SER A 189 -6.40 -5.39 14.62
CA SER A 189 -7.78 -5.85 14.80
C SER A 189 -8.73 -5.14 13.83
N GLU A 190 -8.62 -3.81 13.71
CA GLU A 190 -9.48 -3.01 12.81
C GLU A 190 -9.22 -3.35 11.35
N TYR A 191 -7.95 -3.56 10.97
CA TYR A 191 -7.61 -3.97 9.61
C TYR A 191 -8.16 -5.37 9.29
N ASN A 192 -8.09 -6.32 10.23
CA ASN A 192 -8.68 -7.65 10.04
C ASN A 192 -10.21 -7.58 9.90
N ARG A 193 -10.88 -6.74 10.70
CA ARG A 193 -12.31 -6.49 10.55
C ARG A 193 -12.65 -5.92 9.16
N PHE A 194 -11.89 -4.93 8.70
CA PHE A 194 -12.04 -4.37 7.35
C PHE A 194 -11.84 -5.44 6.27
N MET A 195 -10.88 -6.35 6.43
CA MET A 195 -10.65 -7.46 5.50
C MET A 195 -11.83 -8.43 5.44
N GLU A 196 -12.41 -8.81 6.59
CA GLU A 196 -13.57 -9.69 6.69
C GLU A 196 -14.81 -9.07 6.05
N GLU A 197 -15.09 -7.80 6.34
CA GLU A 197 -16.16 -7.03 5.71
C GLU A 197 -15.96 -6.98 4.19
N SER A 198 -14.74 -6.69 3.72
CA SER A 198 -14.42 -6.63 2.30
C SER A 198 -14.65 -7.97 1.59
N ILE A 199 -14.30 -9.08 2.22
CA ILE A 199 -14.54 -10.44 1.70
C ILE A 199 -16.05 -10.72 1.60
N SER A 200 -16.84 -10.27 2.56
CA SER A 200 -18.29 -10.48 2.53
C SER A 200 -19.00 -9.87 1.31
N PHE A 201 -18.36 -8.87 0.70
CA PHE A 201 -18.82 -8.21 -0.53
C PHE A 201 -18.30 -8.86 -1.83
N GLN A 202 -17.45 -9.89 -1.75
CA GLN A 202 -16.97 -10.62 -2.94
C GLN A 202 -18.07 -11.56 -3.44
N LYS A 203 -18.89 -11.09 -4.38
CA LYS A 203 -20.00 -11.84 -4.99
C LYS A 203 -19.97 -11.67 -6.50
N PRO A 204 -20.34 -12.71 -7.27
CA PRO A 204 -20.64 -12.55 -8.69
C PRO A 204 -21.80 -11.55 -8.85
N GLU A 205 -21.75 -10.73 -9.87
CA GLU A 205 -22.87 -9.85 -10.30
C GLU A 205 -23.70 -10.52 -11.35
#